data_4b8a446ff646953ea5d008aa5f5070dd
#
_entry.id   4b8a446ff646953ea5d008aa5f5070dd
#
_cell.length_a   1.000
_cell.length_b   1.000
_cell.length_c   1.000
_cell.angle_alpha   90.00
_cell.angle_beta   90.00
_cell.angle_gamma   90.00
#
_symmetry.space_group_name_H-M   'P 1'
#
loop_
_entity.id
_entity.type
_entity.pdbx_description
1 polymer ?
#
loop_
_entity_poly.entity_id
_entity_poly.type
_entity_poly.pdbx_seq_one_letter_code
_entity_poly.pdbx_strand_id
1 'polypeptide(L)'
;MAQINCIDGDLSGNLVRISNAIEEATKKLADIILFPESALLGWINPEAFRRASPIPGKESEIICQLARKYKIHICIGLDEKDGDRLYDSAILVDDNGNIILKHRKINVLPELMAPPYSVGEGVQAVQTRFGTIGVMICADSFRDNLLESMQKKKPDLLLIPYGWAAPENAWPAHGQELIKVVKKAAIKINCPVIGTNLIGQVSHGPWTGQIYGGQSVAFDPATNLLLIGKDRDKDLIIISLNLNN
;
A
#
# COMPACT_ATOMS: atom_id res chain seq x y z
N MET A 1 -5.41 4.96 7.45
CA MET A 1 -4.67 5.25 6.19
C MET A 1 -3.61 6.29 6.46
N ALA A 2 -2.36 6.02 6.11
CA ALA A 2 -1.25 6.95 6.26
C ALA A 2 -0.82 7.48 4.89
N GLN A 3 -1.41 8.58 4.46
CA GLN A 3 -1.03 9.30 3.26
C GLN A 3 0.21 10.12 3.55
N ILE A 4 1.38 9.61 3.15
CA ILE A 4 2.67 10.17 3.50
C ILE A 4 3.49 10.53 2.26
N ASN A 5 4.44 11.44 2.45
CA ASN A 5 5.46 11.72 1.46
C ASN A 5 6.52 10.60 1.51
N CYS A 6 6.82 10.03 0.34
CA CYS A 6 8.02 9.24 0.15
C CYS A 6 8.99 10.06 -0.71
N ILE A 7 10.19 10.30 -0.20
CA ILE A 7 11.27 10.90 -0.97
C ILE A 7 12.10 9.76 -1.52
N ASP A 8 12.17 9.67 -2.84
CA ASP A 8 12.86 8.58 -3.53
C ASP A 8 14.30 8.45 -3.04
N GLY A 9 14.66 7.22 -2.60
CA GLY A 9 15.99 6.92 -2.10
C GLY A 9 16.33 7.42 -0.69
N ASP A 10 15.50 8.26 -0.05
CA ASP A 10 15.72 8.73 1.33
C ASP A 10 15.21 7.70 2.36
N LEU A 11 15.82 6.51 2.38
CA LEU A 11 15.40 5.41 3.26
C LEU A 11 15.27 5.84 4.72
N SER A 12 16.25 6.57 5.26
CA SER A 12 16.24 7.00 6.67
C SER A 12 15.15 8.00 6.97
N GLY A 13 14.95 9.00 6.11
CA GLY A 13 13.87 9.97 6.26
C GLY A 13 12.49 9.35 6.07
N ASN A 14 12.34 8.42 5.14
CA ASN A 14 11.07 7.70 4.94
C ASN A 14 10.75 6.83 6.17
N LEU A 15 11.72 6.13 6.77
CA LEU A 15 11.52 5.39 8.03
C LEU A 15 11.09 6.31 9.18
N VAL A 16 11.64 7.53 9.29
CA VAL A 16 11.21 8.50 10.28
C VAL A 16 9.74 8.92 10.03
N ARG A 17 9.36 9.21 8.79
CA ARG A 17 7.97 9.57 8.42
C ARG A 17 6.99 8.44 8.75
N ILE A 18 7.37 7.20 8.45
CA ILE A 18 6.59 5.99 8.77
C ILE A 18 6.46 5.83 10.29
N SER A 19 7.56 5.94 11.04
CA SER A 19 7.55 5.81 12.51
C SER A 19 6.65 6.87 13.17
N ASN A 20 6.72 8.11 12.71
CA ASN A 20 5.88 9.20 13.22
C ASN A 20 4.39 8.96 12.93
N ALA A 21 4.06 8.46 11.72
CA ALA A 21 2.67 8.12 11.37
C ALA A 21 2.14 6.97 12.22
N ILE A 22 2.96 5.95 12.50
CA ILE A 22 2.58 4.83 13.38
C ILE A 22 2.31 5.34 14.81
N GLU A 23 3.21 6.17 15.35
CA GLU A 23 3.03 6.74 16.68
C GLU A 23 1.74 7.59 16.78
N GLU A 24 1.47 8.41 15.76
CA GLU A 24 0.25 9.22 15.72
C GLU A 24 -1.00 8.35 15.60
N ALA A 25 -0.99 7.30 14.75
CA ALA A 25 -2.09 6.37 14.61
C ALA A 25 -2.40 5.64 15.92
N THR A 26 -1.37 5.23 16.65
CA THR A 26 -1.51 4.57 17.95
C THR A 26 -2.14 5.51 19.00
N LYS A 27 -1.76 6.79 19.02
CA LYS A 27 -2.40 7.82 19.87
C LYS A 27 -3.89 8.01 19.54
N LYS A 28 -4.28 7.72 18.30
CA LYS A 28 -5.67 7.75 17.84
C LYS A 28 -6.37 6.38 17.95
N LEU A 29 -5.78 5.42 18.66
CA LEU A 29 -6.31 4.09 18.94
C LEU A 29 -6.59 3.26 17.67
N ALA A 30 -5.78 3.41 16.63
CA ALA A 30 -5.90 2.59 15.43
C ALA A 30 -5.38 1.17 15.68
N ASP A 31 -6.12 0.16 15.24
CA ASP A 31 -5.73 -1.24 15.30
C ASP A 31 -4.81 -1.65 14.15
N ILE A 32 -5.02 -1.04 12.98
CA ILE A 32 -4.27 -1.32 11.75
C ILE A 32 -3.90 0.00 11.09
N ILE A 33 -2.66 0.11 10.60
CA ILE A 33 -2.23 1.23 9.75
C ILE A 33 -1.83 0.71 8.37
N LEU A 34 -2.33 1.36 7.31
CA LEU A 34 -1.99 1.08 5.92
C LEU A 34 -1.10 2.19 5.38
N PHE A 35 0.07 1.81 4.85
CA PHE A 35 1.00 2.67 4.13
C PHE A 35 0.93 2.45 2.61
N PRO A 36 1.41 3.41 1.81
CA PRO A 36 1.46 3.31 0.36
C PRO A 36 2.42 2.24 -0.18
N GLU A 37 2.40 2.09 -1.51
CA GLU A 37 3.31 1.26 -2.34
C GLU A 37 4.74 1.81 -2.28
N SER A 38 5.75 0.92 -2.22
CA SER A 38 7.19 1.26 -2.20
C SER A 38 7.54 2.42 -1.27
N ALA A 39 6.95 2.44 -0.07
CA ALA A 39 6.97 3.59 0.84
C ALA A 39 8.37 3.91 1.43
N LEU A 40 9.39 3.08 1.18
CA LEU A 40 10.75 3.27 1.68
C LEU A 40 11.73 3.79 0.64
N LEU A 41 11.71 3.28 -0.59
CA LEU A 41 12.68 3.64 -1.63
C LEU A 41 12.07 4.49 -2.74
N GLY A 42 10.75 4.55 -2.82
CA GLY A 42 10.02 5.20 -3.90
C GLY A 42 9.68 4.23 -5.03
N TRP A 43 8.47 4.36 -5.57
CA TRP A 43 7.96 3.50 -6.62
C TRP A 43 8.74 3.72 -7.92
N ILE A 44 9.01 2.64 -8.66
CA ILE A 44 9.82 2.59 -9.89
C ILE A 44 11.24 3.19 -9.77
N ASN A 45 11.79 3.23 -8.57
CA ASN A 45 13.15 3.68 -8.33
C ASN A 45 14.16 2.58 -8.70
N PRO A 46 14.99 2.73 -9.75
CA PRO A 46 15.94 1.70 -10.15
C PRO A 46 17.04 1.44 -9.12
N GLU A 47 17.28 2.36 -8.17
CA GLU A 47 18.21 2.11 -7.05
C GLU A 47 17.74 0.96 -6.16
N ALA A 48 16.46 0.59 -6.18
CA ALA A 48 15.92 -0.55 -5.45
C ALA A 48 16.63 -1.86 -5.80
N PHE A 49 17.12 -2.04 -7.04
CA PHE A 49 17.93 -3.22 -7.41
C PHE A 49 19.18 -3.41 -6.55
N ARG A 50 19.76 -2.31 -6.09
CA ARG A 50 21.00 -2.32 -5.26
C ARG A 50 20.69 -2.20 -3.78
N ARG A 51 19.59 -1.52 -3.40
CA ARG A 51 19.33 -1.09 -2.03
C ARG A 51 18.24 -1.88 -1.32
N ALA A 52 17.33 -2.52 -2.04
CA ALA A 52 16.28 -3.32 -1.43
C ALA A 52 16.88 -4.57 -0.75
N SER A 53 16.29 -4.93 0.39
CA SER A 53 16.61 -6.15 1.14
C SER A 53 15.61 -7.28 0.83
N PRO A 54 15.93 -8.54 1.16
CA PRO A 54 14.94 -9.61 1.16
C PRO A 54 13.84 -9.34 2.21
N ILE A 55 12.70 -10.02 2.07
CA ILE A 55 11.63 -10.07 3.07
C ILE A 55 11.45 -11.53 3.53
N PRO A 56 11.76 -11.88 4.81
CA PRO A 56 12.26 -11.01 5.89
C PRO A 56 13.68 -10.51 5.66
N GLY A 57 13.97 -9.30 6.13
CA GLY A 57 15.27 -8.65 6.00
C GLY A 57 15.30 -7.32 6.77
N LYS A 58 16.37 -6.54 6.57
CA LYS A 58 16.68 -5.35 7.38
C LYS A 58 15.53 -4.37 7.51
N GLU A 59 14.91 -3.96 6.41
CA GLU A 59 13.84 -2.96 6.42
C GLU A 59 12.55 -3.54 7.01
N SER A 60 12.17 -4.76 6.62
CA SER A 60 10.99 -5.41 7.18
C SER A 60 11.13 -5.70 8.68
N GLU A 61 12.35 -5.99 9.18
CA GLU A 61 12.58 -6.17 10.61
C GLU A 61 12.34 -4.87 11.39
N ILE A 62 12.72 -3.70 10.85
CA ILE A 62 12.41 -2.40 11.46
C ILE A 62 10.89 -2.21 11.57
N ILE A 63 10.14 -2.54 10.52
CA ILE A 63 8.67 -2.48 10.54
C ILE A 63 8.07 -3.45 11.58
N CYS A 64 8.62 -4.67 11.68
CA CYS A 64 8.23 -5.65 12.70
C CYS A 64 8.48 -5.12 14.13
N GLN A 65 9.61 -4.46 14.37
CA GLN A 65 9.92 -3.85 15.66
C GLN A 65 8.97 -2.70 15.99
N LEU A 66 8.61 -1.86 15.02
CA LEU A 66 7.64 -0.78 15.19
C LEU A 66 6.25 -1.35 15.52
N ALA A 67 5.78 -2.38 14.80
CA ALA A 67 4.51 -3.05 15.06
C ALA A 67 4.44 -3.58 16.51
N ARG A 68 5.51 -4.27 16.94
CA ARG A 68 5.65 -4.82 18.32
C ARG A 68 5.68 -3.72 19.37
N LYS A 69 6.45 -2.64 19.11
CA LYS A 69 6.61 -1.51 20.04
C LYS A 69 5.29 -0.77 20.27
N TYR A 70 4.57 -0.51 19.19
CA TYR A 70 3.35 0.31 19.23
C TYR A 70 2.06 -0.52 19.34
N LYS A 71 2.17 -1.86 19.33
CA LYS A 71 1.02 -2.79 19.42
C LYS A 71 -0.06 -2.54 18.37
N ILE A 72 0.37 -2.33 17.11
CA ILE A 72 -0.48 -2.02 15.97
C ILE A 72 -0.13 -2.93 14.79
N HIS A 73 -1.14 -3.39 14.03
CA HIS A 73 -0.89 -4.07 12.76
C HIS A 73 -0.42 -3.06 11.70
N ILE A 74 0.55 -3.44 10.88
CA ILE A 74 1.11 -2.56 9.84
C ILE A 74 1.01 -3.26 8.48
N CYS A 75 0.30 -2.66 7.53
CA CYS A 75 0.37 -3.02 6.12
C CYS A 75 1.16 -1.97 5.36
N ILE A 76 2.19 -2.37 4.61
CA ILE A 76 3.12 -1.44 3.93
C ILE A 76 3.67 -2.03 2.64
N GLY A 77 3.76 -1.19 1.59
CA GLY A 77 4.46 -1.51 0.35
C GLY A 77 5.97 -1.30 0.48
N LEU A 78 6.75 -2.26 0.02
CA LEU A 78 8.21 -2.31 0.08
C LEU A 78 8.79 -2.87 -1.21
N ASP A 79 9.99 -2.41 -1.58
CA ASP A 79 10.80 -3.10 -2.59
C ASP A 79 11.47 -4.32 -1.95
N GLU A 80 11.35 -5.49 -2.59
CA GLU A 80 11.91 -6.75 -2.11
C GLU A 80 12.96 -7.30 -3.07
N LYS A 81 14.17 -7.56 -2.57
CA LYS A 81 15.22 -8.27 -3.30
C LYS A 81 15.18 -9.76 -2.98
N ASP A 82 15.05 -10.62 -3.99
CA ASP A 82 15.11 -12.07 -3.86
C ASP A 82 16.05 -12.67 -4.92
N GLY A 83 17.27 -12.99 -4.52
CA GLY A 83 18.36 -13.30 -5.44
C GLY A 83 18.64 -12.14 -6.39
N ASP A 84 18.57 -12.39 -7.70
CA ASP A 84 18.74 -11.36 -8.73
C ASP A 84 17.44 -10.66 -9.13
N ARG A 85 16.30 -11.04 -8.52
CA ARG A 85 14.98 -10.48 -8.81
C ARG A 85 14.62 -9.38 -7.84
N LEU A 86 13.98 -8.33 -8.36
CA LEU A 86 13.35 -7.27 -7.58
C LEU A 86 11.84 -7.40 -7.71
N TYR A 87 11.14 -7.32 -6.59
CA TYR A 87 9.68 -7.34 -6.52
C TYR A 87 9.15 -6.06 -5.88
N ASP A 88 8.02 -5.59 -6.38
CA ASP A 88 7.16 -4.65 -5.68
C ASP A 88 6.28 -5.49 -4.74
N SER A 89 6.52 -5.40 -3.45
CA SER A 89 5.93 -6.26 -2.43
C SER A 89 5.16 -5.46 -1.38
N ALA A 90 4.20 -6.10 -0.74
CA ALA A 90 3.54 -5.58 0.45
C ALA A 90 3.54 -6.64 1.54
N ILE A 91 3.72 -6.20 2.78
CA ILE A 91 3.64 -7.06 3.96
C ILE A 91 2.53 -6.59 4.89
N LEU A 92 1.89 -7.55 5.56
CA LEU A 92 1.06 -7.31 6.75
C LEU A 92 1.79 -7.88 7.95
N VAL A 93 2.07 -7.04 8.92
CA VAL A 93 2.75 -7.38 10.18
C VAL A 93 1.73 -7.29 11.30
N ASP A 94 1.68 -8.29 12.20
CA ASP A 94 0.82 -8.26 13.37
C ASP A 94 1.40 -7.41 14.51
N ASP A 95 0.62 -7.17 15.54
CA ASP A 95 1.01 -6.39 16.73
C ASP A 95 2.04 -7.09 17.64
N ASN A 96 2.43 -8.33 17.31
CA ASN A 96 3.56 -9.03 17.91
C ASN A 96 4.84 -8.89 17.07
N GLY A 97 4.76 -8.23 15.92
CA GLY A 97 5.86 -8.02 14.99
C GLY A 97 6.17 -9.23 14.12
N ASN A 98 5.18 -10.09 13.84
CA ASN A 98 5.33 -11.18 12.89
C ASN A 98 4.81 -10.77 11.53
N ILE A 99 5.54 -11.06 10.46
CA ILE A 99 5.02 -10.94 9.10
C ILE A 99 4.02 -12.07 8.89
N ILE A 100 2.72 -11.74 8.87
CA ILE A 100 1.64 -12.72 8.74
C ILE A 100 1.14 -12.87 7.30
N LEU A 101 1.48 -11.91 6.42
CA LEU A 101 1.23 -11.99 4.98
C LEU A 101 2.33 -11.25 4.23
N LYS A 102 2.76 -11.83 3.10
CA LYS A 102 3.57 -11.17 2.07
C LYS A 102 2.89 -11.36 0.72
N HIS A 103 2.64 -10.27 0.01
CA HIS A 103 2.14 -10.27 -1.36
C HIS A 103 3.16 -9.61 -2.28
N ARG A 104 3.44 -10.22 -3.43
CA ARG A 104 4.25 -9.66 -4.52
C ARG A 104 3.31 -9.24 -5.64
N LYS A 105 3.43 -8.02 -6.10
CA LYS A 105 2.60 -7.45 -7.18
C LYS A 105 2.62 -8.33 -8.43
N ILE A 106 1.46 -8.56 -8.99
CA ILE A 106 1.27 -9.41 -10.18
C ILE A 106 1.23 -8.56 -11.44
N ASN A 107 0.51 -7.44 -11.40
CA ASN A 107 0.40 -6.50 -12.52
C ASN A 107 1.47 -5.39 -12.43
N VAL A 108 2.70 -5.71 -12.81
CA VAL A 108 3.91 -4.90 -12.50
C VAL A 108 4.16 -3.71 -13.43
N LEU A 109 3.44 -3.55 -14.55
CA LEU A 109 3.62 -2.47 -15.54
C LEU A 109 5.10 -2.39 -16.02
N PRO A 110 5.58 -3.39 -16.78
CA PRO A 110 7.01 -3.58 -17.05
C PRO A 110 7.67 -2.44 -17.85
N GLU A 111 6.86 -1.63 -18.53
CA GLU A 111 7.31 -0.47 -19.31
C GLU A 111 7.77 0.72 -18.45
N LEU A 112 7.50 0.71 -17.14
CA LEU A 112 7.77 1.84 -16.26
C LEU A 112 9.14 1.82 -15.59
N MET A 113 9.86 0.69 -15.64
CA MET A 113 11.20 0.57 -15.05
C MET A 113 12.06 -0.42 -15.84
N ALA A 114 13.35 -0.13 -15.99
CA ALA A 114 14.31 -1.00 -16.67
C ALA A 114 15.51 -1.28 -15.75
N PRO A 115 15.74 -2.57 -15.39
CA PRO A 115 14.89 -3.73 -15.64
C PRO A 115 13.58 -3.66 -14.87
N PRO A 116 12.51 -4.33 -15.32
CA PRO A 116 11.21 -4.29 -14.66
C PRO A 116 11.19 -5.08 -13.34
N TYR A 117 10.22 -4.81 -12.48
CA TYR A 117 9.89 -5.70 -11.35
C TYR A 117 9.53 -7.10 -11.85
N SER A 118 9.91 -8.10 -11.07
CA SER A 118 9.48 -9.48 -11.28
C SER A 118 8.02 -9.66 -10.86
N VAL A 119 7.31 -10.54 -11.57
CA VAL A 119 5.88 -10.79 -11.36
C VAL A 119 5.67 -11.72 -10.17
N GLY A 120 4.70 -11.40 -9.30
CA GLY A 120 4.24 -12.26 -8.21
C GLY A 120 3.38 -13.43 -8.68
N GLU A 121 3.14 -14.41 -7.80
CA GLU A 121 2.51 -15.69 -8.19
C GLU A 121 0.99 -15.72 -7.96
N GLY A 122 0.44 -14.97 -7.02
CA GLY A 122 -1.00 -14.98 -6.73
C GLY A 122 -1.39 -14.06 -5.59
N VAL A 123 -2.68 -13.69 -5.54
CA VAL A 123 -3.23 -12.83 -4.50
C VAL A 123 -3.24 -13.53 -3.14
N GLN A 124 -2.99 -12.77 -2.07
CA GLN A 124 -2.82 -13.28 -0.72
C GLN A 124 -3.87 -12.72 0.24
N ALA A 125 -4.38 -13.58 1.14
CA ALA A 125 -5.22 -13.19 2.27
C ALA A 125 -4.86 -14.06 3.48
N VAL A 126 -5.05 -13.52 4.68
CA VAL A 126 -4.70 -14.19 5.94
C VAL A 126 -5.79 -13.96 6.98
N GLN A 127 -6.06 -14.99 7.79
CA GLN A 127 -6.95 -14.86 8.94
C GLN A 127 -6.26 -14.09 10.07
N THR A 128 -6.95 -13.11 10.61
CA THR A 128 -6.50 -12.29 11.76
C THR A 128 -7.58 -12.23 12.84
N ARG A 129 -7.31 -11.55 13.95
CA ARG A 129 -8.35 -11.27 14.97
C ARG A 129 -9.47 -10.35 14.49
N PHE A 130 -9.27 -9.67 13.35
CA PHE A 130 -10.26 -8.77 12.74
C PHE A 130 -11.04 -9.44 11.61
N GLY A 131 -10.87 -10.74 11.37
CA GLY A 131 -11.35 -11.45 10.20
C GLY A 131 -10.26 -11.68 9.16
N THR A 132 -10.64 -12.10 7.96
CA THR A 132 -9.72 -12.36 6.85
C THR A 132 -9.32 -11.04 6.17
N ILE A 133 -8.03 -10.71 6.18
CA ILE A 133 -7.50 -9.53 5.51
C ILE A 133 -6.81 -9.94 4.20
N GLY A 134 -7.26 -9.37 3.08
CA GLY A 134 -6.60 -9.46 1.78
C GLY A 134 -5.64 -8.30 1.56
N VAL A 135 -4.57 -8.53 0.79
CA VAL A 135 -3.64 -7.49 0.34
C VAL A 135 -3.44 -7.62 -1.17
N MET A 136 -3.57 -6.51 -1.89
CA MET A 136 -3.20 -6.33 -3.29
C MET A 136 -2.35 -5.06 -3.40
N ILE A 137 -1.65 -4.86 -4.53
CA ILE A 137 -0.83 -3.66 -4.74
C ILE A 137 -1.32 -2.95 -6.01
N CYS A 138 -1.78 -1.70 -5.85
CA CYS A 138 -2.03 -0.72 -6.91
C CYS A 138 -2.68 -1.36 -8.17
N ALA A 139 -1.92 -1.52 -9.26
CA ALA A 139 -2.39 -2.02 -10.55
C ALA A 139 -2.93 -3.45 -10.53
N ASP A 140 -2.72 -4.23 -9.47
CA ASP A 140 -3.40 -5.53 -9.30
C ASP A 140 -4.92 -5.34 -9.28
N SER A 141 -5.39 -4.25 -8.65
CA SER A 141 -6.82 -3.93 -8.54
C SER A 141 -7.49 -3.50 -9.87
N PHE A 142 -6.69 -3.29 -10.94
CA PHE A 142 -7.24 -2.97 -12.27
C PHE A 142 -7.74 -4.22 -13.00
N ARG A 143 -7.24 -5.39 -12.61
CA ARG A 143 -7.48 -6.67 -13.29
C ARG A 143 -8.64 -7.42 -12.67
N ASP A 144 -9.71 -7.63 -13.44
CA ASP A 144 -10.91 -8.34 -12.99
C ASP A 144 -10.62 -9.76 -12.52
N ASN A 145 -9.74 -10.49 -13.21
CA ASN A 145 -9.34 -11.84 -12.83
C ASN A 145 -8.60 -11.89 -11.47
N LEU A 146 -7.84 -10.84 -11.11
CA LEU A 146 -7.18 -10.76 -9.81
C LEU A 146 -8.18 -10.41 -8.70
N LEU A 147 -9.14 -9.50 -8.98
CA LEU A 147 -10.25 -9.21 -8.07
C LEU A 147 -11.11 -10.47 -7.83
N GLU A 148 -11.42 -11.25 -8.87
CA GLU A 148 -12.14 -12.53 -8.73
C GLU A 148 -11.36 -13.56 -7.91
N SER A 149 -10.05 -13.61 -8.10
CA SER A 149 -9.18 -14.48 -7.31
C SER A 149 -9.15 -14.07 -5.84
N MET A 150 -9.17 -12.76 -5.54
CA MET A 150 -9.26 -12.23 -4.19
C MET A 150 -10.66 -12.49 -3.59
N GLN A 151 -11.74 -12.29 -4.36
CA GLN A 151 -13.12 -12.57 -3.91
C GLN A 151 -13.28 -14.04 -3.45
N LYS A 152 -12.65 -15.00 -4.14
CA LYS A 152 -12.67 -16.42 -3.76
C LYS A 152 -12.01 -16.68 -2.39
N LYS A 153 -11.15 -15.81 -1.93
CA LYS A 153 -10.54 -15.88 -0.59
C LYS A 153 -11.45 -15.30 0.50
N LYS A 154 -12.57 -14.68 0.12
CA LYS A 154 -13.60 -14.12 1.00
C LYS A 154 -13.00 -13.20 2.08
N PRO A 155 -12.25 -12.15 1.72
CA PRO A 155 -11.72 -11.23 2.71
C PRO A 155 -12.84 -10.41 3.36
N ASP A 156 -12.72 -10.15 4.67
CA ASP A 156 -13.55 -9.22 5.41
C ASP A 156 -13.06 -7.77 5.26
N LEU A 157 -11.80 -7.60 4.85
CA LEU A 157 -11.16 -6.33 4.56
C LEU A 157 -10.09 -6.50 3.48
N LEU A 158 -10.07 -5.60 2.48
CA LEU A 158 -8.99 -5.52 1.50
C LEU A 158 -8.17 -4.24 1.69
N LEU A 159 -6.86 -4.39 1.81
CA LEU A 159 -5.88 -3.30 1.92
C LEU A 159 -5.08 -3.19 0.62
N ILE A 160 -4.99 -1.96 0.07
CA ILE A 160 -4.30 -1.73 -1.21
C ILE A 160 -3.34 -0.53 -1.08
N PRO A 161 -2.03 -0.77 -0.94
CA PRO A 161 -1.01 0.25 -1.18
C PRO A 161 -1.03 0.74 -2.63
N TYR A 162 -0.99 2.07 -2.86
CA TYR A 162 -0.93 2.71 -4.17
C TYR A 162 0.28 3.64 -4.30
N GLY A 163 0.84 3.69 -5.52
CA GLY A 163 1.73 4.71 -6.02
C GLY A 163 1.07 5.41 -7.23
N TRP A 164 -0.05 6.10 -7.01
CA TRP A 164 -0.91 6.68 -8.05
C TRP A 164 -0.45 8.09 -8.37
N ALA A 165 0.19 8.27 -9.54
CA ALA A 165 0.78 9.52 -9.96
C ALA A 165 0.24 10.00 -11.32
N ALA A 166 0.32 11.31 -11.56
CA ALA A 166 -0.06 11.97 -12.82
C ALA A 166 0.67 13.30 -12.95
N PRO A 167 0.66 13.95 -14.13
CA PRO A 167 1.09 15.34 -14.28
C PRO A 167 0.38 16.25 -13.27
N GLU A 168 1.07 17.24 -12.74
CA GLU A 168 0.54 18.12 -11.68
C GLU A 168 -0.80 18.76 -12.05
N ASN A 169 -0.93 19.22 -13.31
CA ASN A 169 -2.15 19.84 -13.82
C ASN A 169 -3.35 18.89 -13.97
N ALA A 170 -3.14 17.57 -13.87
CA ALA A 170 -4.23 16.61 -13.88
C ALA A 170 -4.93 16.48 -12.51
N TRP A 171 -4.28 16.93 -11.44
CA TRP A 171 -4.84 16.92 -10.09
C TRP A 171 -5.69 18.17 -9.82
N PRO A 172 -6.79 18.05 -9.00
CA PRO A 172 -7.25 16.85 -8.28
C PRO A 172 -8.09 15.89 -9.12
N ALA A 173 -8.41 16.23 -10.39
CA ALA A 173 -9.34 15.44 -11.21
C ALA A 173 -8.88 13.98 -11.41
N HIS A 174 -7.57 13.73 -11.52
CA HIS A 174 -7.00 12.38 -11.66
C HIS A 174 -7.28 11.47 -10.46
N GLY A 175 -7.51 12.03 -9.27
CA GLY A 175 -7.93 11.27 -8.09
C GLY A 175 -9.30 10.60 -8.26
N GLN A 176 -10.17 11.11 -9.15
CA GLN A 176 -11.46 10.47 -9.46
C GLN A 176 -11.27 9.09 -10.09
N GLU A 177 -10.18 8.86 -10.81
CA GLU A 177 -9.89 7.52 -11.36
C GLU A 177 -9.49 6.54 -10.24
N LEU A 178 -8.70 6.97 -9.25
CA LEU A 178 -8.40 6.16 -8.07
C LEU A 178 -9.67 5.81 -7.29
N ILE A 179 -10.57 6.78 -7.10
CA ILE A 179 -11.87 6.57 -6.46
C ILE A 179 -12.67 5.49 -7.19
N LYS A 180 -12.75 5.54 -8.52
CA LYS A 180 -13.45 4.54 -9.34
C LYS A 180 -12.84 3.14 -9.18
N VAL A 181 -11.53 3.05 -9.17
CA VAL A 181 -10.80 1.77 -9.02
C VAL A 181 -11.09 1.14 -7.66
N VAL A 182 -10.97 1.89 -6.56
CA VAL A 182 -11.21 1.38 -5.21
C VAL A 182 -12.69 1.02 -5.02
N LYS A 183 -13.62 1.85 -5.54
CA LYS A 183 -15.06 1.54 -5.54
C LYS A 183 -15.37 0.25 -6.29
N LYS A 184 -14.80 0.07 -7.49
CA LYS A 184 -14.95 -1.17 -8.29
C LYS A 184 -14.47 -2.40 -7.51
N ALA A 185 -13.33 -2.29 -6.83
CA ALA A 185 -12.79 -3.38 -6.02
C ALA A 185 -13.75 -3.73 -4.85
N ALA A 186 -14.29 -2.73 -4.14
CA ALA A 186 -15.23 -2.96 -3.05
C ALA A 186 -16.51 -3.69 -3.51
N ILE A 187 -17.07 -3.29 -4.65
CA ILE A 187 -18.22 -3.97 -5.25
C ILE A 187 -17.89 -5.42 -5.62
N LYS A 188 -16.78 -5.60 -6.36
CA LYS A 188 -16.41 -6.90 -6.96
C LYS A 188 -16.09 -7.93 -5.88
N ILE A 189 -15.39 -7.52 -4.81
CA ILE A 189 -14.95 -8.42 -3.74
C ILE A 189 -16.02 -8.57 -2.66
N ASN A 190 -16.93 -7.60 -2.57
CA ASN A 190 -18.01 -7.53 -1.58
C ASN A 190 -17.48 -7.43 -0.13
N CYS A 191 -16.47 -6.58 0.08
CA CYS A 191 -15.96 -6.21 1.40
C CYS A 191 -15.50 -4.74 1.42
N PRO A 192 -15.26 -4.12 2.59
CA PRO A 192 -14.59 -2.83 2.67
C PRO A 192 -13.22 -2.87 1.99
N VAL A 193 -12.91 -1.83 1.21
CA VAL A 193 -11.60 -1.67 0.55
C VAL A 193 -11.00 -0.34 0.95
N ILE A 194 -9.75 -0.39 1.42
CA ILE A 194 -8.97 0.78 1.80
C ILE A 194 -7.77 0.89 0.87
N GLY A 195 -7.71 2.00 0.13
CA GLY A 195 -6.59 2.36 -0.76
C GLY A 195 -5.81 3.53 -0.21
N THR A 196 -4.51 3.37 0.02
CA THR A 196 -3.64 4.44 0.53
C THR A 196 -2.61 4.83 -0.51
N ASN A 197 -2.59 6.11 -0.91
CA ASN A 197 -1.70 6.64 -1.93
C ASN A 197 -0.58 7.49 -1.33
N LEU A 198 0.54 7.57 -2.06
CA LEU A 198 1.64 8.49 -1.80
C LEU A 198 1.26 9.96 -2.06
N ILE A 199 2.04 10.86 -1.49
CA ILE A 199 2.19 12.25 -1.93
C ILE A 199 3.66 12.53 -2.25
N GLY A 200 3.91 13.59 -3.01
CA GLY A 200 5.26 13.98 -3.44
C GLY A 200 5.47 13.79 -4.94
N GLN A 201 6.71 13.70 -5.36
CA GLN A 201 7.07 13.68 -6.77
C GLN A 201 7.81 12.39 -7.13
N VAL A 202 7.50 11.84 -8.30
CA VAL A 202 8.26 10.74 -8.92
C VAL A 202 9.57 11.31 -9.45
N SER A 203 10.70 10.81 -8.99
CA SER A 203 12.02 11.31 -9.39
C SER A 203 12.78 10.42 -10.38
N HIS A 204 12.22 9.25 -10.72
CA HIS A 204 12.87 8.24 -11.56
C HIS A 204 11.94 7.71 -12.67
N GLY A 205 12.55 7.10 -13.68
CA GLY A 205 11.83 6.44 -14.75
C GLY A 205 11.10 7.40 -15.71
N PRO A 206 10.19 6.86 -16.55
CA PRO A 206 9.49 7.63 -17.58
C PRO A 206 8.45 8.60 -17.01
N TRP A 207 8.12 8.48 -15.72
CA TRP A 207 7.18 9.36 -15.02
C TRP A 207 7.86 10.41 -14.15
N THR A 208 9.16 10.62 -14.34
CA THR A 208 9.90 11.70 -13.64
C THR A 208 9.19 13.04 -13.78
N GLY A 209 8.98 13.72 -12.66
CA GLY A 209 8.26 15.00 -12.59
C GLY A 209 6.76 14.87 -12.36
N GLN A 210 6.16 13.70 -12.49
CA GLN A 210 4.76 13.49 -12.10
C GLN A 210 4.59 13.52 -10.58
N ILE A 211 3.38 13.84 -10.14
CA ILE A 211 3.02 14.03 -8.74
C ILE A 211 2.16 12.87 -8.26
N TYR A 212 2.51 12.29 -7.11
CA TYR A 212 1.60 11.47 -6.33
C TYR A 212 0.59 12.39 -5.65
N GLY A 213 -0.67 12.24 -5.97
CA GLY A 213 -1.71 13.21 -5.59
C GLY A 213 -2.37 12.96 -4.25
N GLY A 214 -1.97 11.93 -3.51
CA GLY A 214 -2.70 11.56 -2.30
C GLY A 214 -4.11 11.09 -2.65
N GLN A 215 -5.15 11.72 -2.07
CA GLN A 215 -6.55 11.35 -2.22
C GLN A 215 -6.80 9.86 -1.92
N SER A 216 -6.07 9.34 -0.90
CA SER A 216 -6.31 7.99 -0.37
C SER A 216 -7.79 7.81 -0.07
N VAL A 217 -8.36 6.65 -0.39
CA VAL A 217 -9.81 6.48 -0.40
C VAL A 217 -10.26 5.14 0.17
N ALA A 218 -11.41 5.12 0.82
CA ALA A 218 -12.01 3.90 1.33
C ALA A 218 -13.50 3.82 0.97
N PHE A 219 -13.93 2.63 0.59
CA PHE A 219 -15.33 2.30 0.30
C PHE A 219 -15.77 1.08 1.09
N ASP A 220 -17.06 1.07 1.47
CA ASP A 220 -17.74 -0.15 1.90
C ASP A 220 -18.30 -0.95 0.69
N PRO A 221 -18.75 -2.19 0.88
CA PRO A 221 -19.31 -3.00 -0.20
C PRO A 221 -20.64 -2.46 -0.76
N ALA A 222 -21.37 -1.65 0.01
CA ALA A 222 -22.59 -0.95 -0.44
C ALA A 222 -22.29 0.30 -1.29
N THR A 223 -21.01 0.54 -1.59
CA THR A 223 -20.50 1.68 -2.38
C THR A 223 -20.56 3.05 -1.71
N ASN A 224 -20.75 3.08 -0.39
CA ASN A 224 -20.61 4.32 0.34
C ASN A 224 -19.15 4.72 0.42
N LEU A 225 -18.86 5.96 0.06
CA LEU A 225 -17.55 6.57 0.31
C LEU A 225 -17.40 6.75 1.82
N LEU A 226 -16.46 6.01 2.41
CA LEU A 226 -16.20 6.11 3.84
C LEU A 226 -15.34 7.33 4.15
N LEU A 227 -14.25 7.51 3.45
CA LEU A 227 -13.37 8.69 3.57
C LEU A 227 -12.54 8.89 2.30
N ILE A 228 -12.09 10.13 2.11
CA ILE A 228 -11.09 10.52 1.10
C ILE A 228 -10.03 11.40 1.75
N GLY A 229 -8.76 11.15 1.43
CA GLY A 229 -7.61 11.92 1.88
C GLY A 229 -7.48 13.25 1.15
N LYS A 230 -6.68 14.14 1.71
CA LYS A 230 -6.38 15.45 1.13
C LYS A 230 -5.72 15.33 -0.24
N ASP A 231 -5.95 16.32 -1.08
CA ASP A 231 -5.25 16.46 -2.35
C ASP A 231 -3.83 16.99 -2.09
N ARG A 232 -2.82 16.24 -2.53
CA ARG A 232 -1.38 16.57 -2.52
C ARG A 232 -0.82 17.01 -1.15
N ASP A 233 -1.47 16.66 -0.06
CA ASP A 233 -1.00 16.95 1.29
C ASP A 233 -0.97 15.68 2.16
N LYS A 234 -0.12 15.68 3.19
CA LYS A 234 -0.08 14.59 4.16
C LYS A 234 -1.40 14.48 4.91
N ASP A 235 -1.81 13.25 5.19
CA ASP A 235 -3.01 12.99 5.94
C ASP A 235 -2.92 11.67 6.72
N LEU A 236 -3.40 11.66 7.95
CA LEU A 236 -3.58 10.44 8.74
C LEU A 236 -5.05 10.27 9.07
N ILE A 237 -5.70 9.42 8.28
CA ILE A 237 -7.15 9.24 8.29
C ILE A 237 -7.50 8.01 9.09
N ILE A 238 -8.37 8.17 10.09
CA ILE A 238 -8.91 7.07 10.91
C ILE A 238 -10.30 6.72 10.42
N ILE A 239 -10.52 5.42 10.20
CA ILE A 239 -11.80 4.83 9.80
C ILE A 239 -12.15 3.75 10.81
N SER A 240 -13.37 3.81 11.35
CA SER A 240 -13.91 2.70 12.15
C SER A 240 -14.77 1.82 11.25
N LEU A 241 -14.45 0.52 11.22
CA LEU A 241 -15.17 -0.47 10.45
C LEU A 241 -15.73 -1.54 11.39
N ASN A 242 -16.99 -1.91 11.19
CA ASN A 242 -17.54 -3.13 11.76
C ASN A 242 -17.31 -4.24 10.74
N LEU A 243 -16.27 -5.05 10.97
CA LEU A 243 -16.01 -6.23 10.16
C LEU A 243 -16.90 -7.36 10.70
N ASN A 244 -17.66 -8.00 9.82
CA ASN A 244 -18.50 -9.13 10.21
C ASN A 244 -17.59 -10.30 10.59
N ASN A 245 -17.55 -10.63 11.86
CA ASN A 245 -16.97 -11.88 12.38
C ASN A 245 -17.91 -13.07 12.13
#